data_67e67a56ce4c688c7f3d1599b12267ff
#
_entry.id   67e67a56ce4c688c7f3d1599b12267ff
#
_cell.length_a   1.000
_cell.length_b   1.000
_cell.length_c   1.000
_cell.angle_alpha   90.00
_cell.angle_beta   90.00
_cell.angle_gamma   90.00
#
_symmetry.space_group_name_H-M   'P 1'
#
loop_
_entity.id
_entity.type
_entity.pdbx_description
1 polymer ?
#
loop_
_entity_poly.entity_id
_entity_poly.type
_entity_poly.pdbx_seq_one_letter_code
_entity_poly.pdbx_strand_id
1 'polypeptide(L)'
;MSLTVQTEQRGDMVVVSVAGELDMATAPQLQDQISDLLEKGRTRLVFDLAEVSFCDSTGLSVFVRAKNSTDDAGGTVRLAAPQRGVLRILEVSGLVEVLHTYPTVDEAVTASEPALD
;
A
#
# COMPACT_ATOMS: atom_id res chain seq x y z
N MET A 1 -1.16 -12.91 -16.72
CA MET A 1 -0.54 -12.27 -15.58
C MET A 1 -1.55 -12.16 -14.48
N SER A 2 -1.13 -12.47 -13.27
CA SER A 2 -2.07 -12.55 -12.18
C SER A 2 -1.56 -11.76 -10.98
N LEU A 3 -2.48 -11.36 -10.15
CA LEU A 3 -2.20 -10.69 -8.89
C LEU A 3 -2.86 -11.47 -7.78
N THR A 4 -2.14 -11.71 -6.70
CA THR A 4 -2.69 -12.31 -5.50
C THR A 4 -2.68 -11.26 -4.39
N VAL A 5 -3.80 -11.15 -3.68
CA VAL A 5 -3.95 -10.20 -2.58
C VAL A 5 -4.42 -10.97 -1.35
N GLN A 6 -3.69 -10.85 -0.26
CA GLN A 6 -4.05 -11.45 1.01
C GLN A 6 -4.03 -10.38 2.10
N THR A 7 -4.87 -10.53 3.10
CA THR A 7 -4.95 -9.56 4.19
C THR A 7 -4.76 -10.25 5.54
N GLU A 8 -4.12 -9.54 6.46
CA GLU A 8 -3.88 -10.05 7.81
C GLU A 8 -3.98 -8.89 8.79
N GLN A 9 -4.73 -9.08 9.87
CA GLN A 9 -4.82 -8.08 10.93
C GLN A 9 -3.57 -8.16 11.81
N ARG A 10 -2.89 -7.03 12.00
CA ARG A 10 -1.73 -6.93 12.88
C ARG A 10 -1.90 -5.71 13.78
N GLY A 11 -2.33 -5.96 15.02
CA GLY A 11 -2.68 -4.89 15.93
C GLY A 11 -3.87 -4.12 15.38
N ASP A 12 -3.75 -2.80 15.27
CA ASP A 12 -4.78 -1.95 14.71
C ASP A 12 -4.58 -1.69 13.21
N MET A 13 -3.63 -2.39 12.59
CA MET A 13 -3.36 -2.24 11.15
C MET A 13 -3.71 -3.51 10.40
N VAL A 14 -4.08 -3.35 9.13
CA VAL A 14 -4.28 -4.47 8.22
C VAL A 14 -3.10 -4.49 7.26
N VAL A 15 -2.40 -5.62 7.20
CA VAL A 15 -1.34 -5.83 6.22
C VAL A 15 -1.98 -6.44 4.97
N VAL A 16 -1.84 -5.74 3.86
CA VAL A 16 -2.33 -6.19 2.56
C VAL A 16 -1.12 -6.67 1.76
N SER A 17 -0.98 -7.97 1.64
CA SER A 17 0.15 -8.57 0.93
C SER A 17 -0.21 -8.74 -0.54
N VAL A 18 0.56 -8.10 -1.41
CA VAL A 18 0.32 -8.10 -2.85
C VAL A 18 1.44 -8.87 -3.53
N ALA A 19 1.09 -9.81 -4.40
CA ALA A 19 2.08 -10.62 -5.11
C ALA A 19 1.76 -10.65 -6.59
N GLY A 20 2.78 -10.44 -7.40
CA GLY A 20 2.68 -10.49 -8.86
C GLY A 20 2.98 -9.16 -9.50
N GLU A 21 2.36 -8.90 -10.63
CA GLU A 21 2.54 -7.66 -11.39
C GLU A 21 1.35 -6.75 -11.18
N LEU A 22 1.61 -5.52 -10.81
CA LEU A 22 0.58 -4.53 -10.56
C LEU A 22 0.56 -3.54 -11.73
N ASP A 23 -0.39 -3.73 -12.64
CA ASP A 23 -0.50 -2.96 -13.87
C ASP A 23 -1.97 -2.62 -14.15
N MET A 24 -2.23 -2.08 -15.33
CA MET A 24 -3.57 -1.67 -15.73
C MET A 24 -4.57 -2.83 -15.70
N ALA A 25 -4.12 -4.05 -15.98
CA ALA A 25 -5.01 -5.22 -16.01
C ALA A 25 -5.35 -5.74 -14.60
N THR A 26 -4.42 -5.61 -13.65
CA THR A 26 -4.57 -6.17 -12.30
C THR A 26 -4.93 -5.13 -11.24
N ALA A 27 -4.68 -3.85 -11.51
CA ALA A 27 -4.98 -2.78 -10.55
C ALA A 27 -6.43 -2.77 -10.05
N PRO A 28 -7.45 -3.04 -10.90
CA PRO A 28 -8.82 -3.10 -10.41
C PRO A 28 -9.05 -4.14 -9.32
N GLN A 29 -8.35 -5.27 -9.37
CA GLN A 29 -8.46 -6.31 -8.34
C GLN A 29 -8.01 -5.78 -6.98
N LEU A 30 -6.88 -5.08 -6.95
CA LEU A 30 -6.37 -4.48 -5.71
C LEU A 30 -7.29 -3.37 -5.24
N GLN A 31 -7.77 -2.53 -6.16
CA GLN A 31 -8.68 -1.44 -5.82
C GLN A 31 -9.95 -1.97 -5.16
N ASP A 32 -10.51 -3.08 -5.68
CA ASP A 32 -11.71 -3.68 -5.10
C ASP A 32 -11.46 -4.18 -3.68
N GLN A 33 -10.31 -4.79 -3.42
CA GLN A 33 -9.95 -5.24 -2.09
C GLN A 33 -9.82 -4.08 -1.11
N ILE A 34 -9.20 -2.98 -1.56
CA ILE A 34 -9.05 -1.79 -0.73
C ILE A 34 -10.43 -1.19 -0.42
N SER A 35 -11.29 -1.07 -1.42
CA SER A 35 -12.64 -0.53 -1.23
C SER A 35 -13.42 -1.35 -0.21
N ASP A 36 -13.29 -2.67 -0.27
CA ASP A 36 -13.95 -3.56 0.67
C ASP A 36 -13.47 -3.32 2.10
N LEU A 37 -12.15 -3.17 2.28
CA LEU A 37 -11.58 -2.89 3.61
C LEU A 37 -12.08 -1.55 4.15
N LEU A 38 -12.12 -0.53 3.31
CA LEU A 38 -12.56 0.79 3.73
C LEU A 38 -14.05 0.80 4.11
N GLU A 39 -14.87 0.04 3.38
CA GLU A 39 -16.30 -0.10 3.71
C GLU A 39 -16.49 -0.74 5.08
N LYS A 40 -15.57 -1.60 5.49
CA LYS A 40 -15.60 -2.25 6.80
C LYS A 40 -14.96 -1.42 7.91
N GLY A 41 -14.58 -0.18 7.60
CA GLY A 41 -13.94 0.70 8.56
C GLY A 41 -12.47 0.41 8.81
N ARG A 42 -11.85 -0.40 7.95
CA ARG A 42 -10.43 -0.74 8.06
C ARG A 42 -9.63 0.31 7.30
N THR A 43 -9.16 1.33 8.01
CA THR A 43 -8.53 2.51 7.41
C THR A 43 -7.05 2.66 7.72
N ARG A 44 -6.46 1.68 8.40
CA ARG A 44 -5.03 1.69 8.73
C ARG A 44 -4.38 0.52 8.00
N LEU A 45 -3.75 0.82 6.86
CA LEU A 45 -3.28 -0.19 5.91
C LEU A 45 -1.77 -0.15 5.72
N VAL A 46 -1.16 -1.33 5.69
CA VAL A 46 0.23 -1.52 5.26
C VAL A 46 0.21 -2.41 4.02
N PHE A 47 0.74 -1.92 2.92
CA PHE A 47 0.87 -2.74 1.71
C PHE A 47 2.25 -3.39 1.68
N ASP A 48 2.27 -4.71 1.80
CA ASP A 48 3.49 -5.50 1.70
C ASP A 48 3.79 -5.75 0.23
N LEU A 49 4.86 -5.15 -0.27
CA LEU A 49 5.22 -5.19 -1.68
C LEU A 49 6.39 -6.13 -1.98
N ALA A 50 6.77 -6.98 -1.03
CA ALA A 50 7.94 -7.84 -1.18
C ALA A 50 7.84 -8.77 -2.40
N GLU A 51 6.64 -9.16 -2.77
CA GLU A 51 6.40 -10.06 -3.90
C GLU A 51 5.84 -9.36 -5.14
N VAL A 52 5.88 -8.02 -5.16
CA VAL A 52 5.48 -7.26 -6.36
C VAL A 52 6.70 -7.09 -7.25
N SER A 53 6.66 -7.74 -8.42
CA SER A 53 7.79 -7.74 -9.37
C SER A 53 7.74 -6.58 -10.34
N PHE A 54 6.59 -5.94 -10.50
CA PHE A 54 6.40 -4.84 -11.43
C PHE A 54 5.23 -3.96 -10.96
N CYS A 55 5.39 -2.65 -11.14
CA CYS A 55 4.33 -1.71 -10.82
C CYS A 55 4.43 -0.53 -11.80
N ASP A 56 3.36 -0.26 -12.52
CA ASP A 56 3.31 0.88 -13.44
C ASP A 56 2.55 2.07 -12.79
N SER A 57 2.32 3.12 -13.56
CA SER A 57 1.65 4.31 -13.07
C SER A 57 0.21 4.03 -12.63
N THR A 58 -0.46 3.06 -13.27
CA THR A 58 -1.82 2.67 -12.86
C THR A 58 -1.79 2.03 -11.47
N GLY A 59 -0.80 1.17 -11.23
CA GLY A 59 -0.62 0.57 -9.90
C GLY A 59 -0.32 1.61 -8.84
N LEU A 60 0.57 2.56 -9.14
CA LEU A 60 0.88 3.64 -8.20
C LEU A 60 -0.36 4.47 -7.86
N SER A 61 -1.24 4.69 -8.83
CA SER A 61 -2.48 5.44 -8.62
C SER A 61 -3.39 4.78 -7.59
N VAL A 62 -3.38 3.45 -7.51
CA VAL A 62 -4.17 2.71 -6.52
C VAL A 62 -3.73 3.10 -5.10
N PHE A 63 -2.43 3.16 -4.86
CA PHE A 63 -1.90 3.53 -3.54
C PHE A 63 -2.21 4.99 -3.20
N VAL A 64 -2.12 5.89 -4.16
CA VAL A 64 -2.44 7.30 -3.95
C VAL A 64 -3.93 7.47 -3.60
N ARG A 65 -4.82 6.77 -4.30
CA ARG A 65 -6.25 6.80 -3.99
C ARG A 65 -6.52 6.25 -2.60
N ALA A 66 -5.85 5.15 -2.25
CA ALA A 66 -6.00 4.57 -0.91
C ALA A 66 -5.59 5.57 0.16
N LYS A 67 -4.46 6.26 -0.04
CA LYS A 67 -4.00 7.28 0.89
C LYS A 67 -5.03 8.40 1.04
N ASN A 68 -5.55 8.91 -0.07
CA ASN A 68 -6.52 9.99 -0.02
C ASN A 68 -7.79 9.56 0.71
N SER A 69 -8.28 8.36 0.45
CA SER A 69 -9.47 7.83 1.12
C SER A 69 -9.26 7.61 2.60
N THR A 70 -8.09 7.08 3.00
CA THR A 70 -7.80 6.85 4.41
C THR A 70 -7.53 8.15 5.14
N ASP A 71 -6.90 9.14 4.50
CA ASP A 71 -6.68 10.44 5.11
C ASP A 71 -8.02 11.10 5.46
N ASP A 72 -9.00 11.01 4.58
CA ASP A 72 -10.34 11.55 4.82
C ASP A 72 -11.02 10.85 6.00
N ALA A 73 -10.71 9.59 6.22
CA ALA A 73 -11.30 8.79 7.30
C ALA A 73 -10.45 8.81 8.59
N GLY A 74 -9.37 9.56 8.63
CA GLY A 74 -8.48 9.61 9.79
C GLY A 74 -7.56 8.40 9.92
N GLY A 75 -7.38 7.64 8.85
CA GLY A 75 -6.52 6.46 8.82
C GLY A 75 -5.13 6.72 8.30
N THR A 76 -4.47 5.68 7.82
CA THR A 76 -3.12 5.80 7.29
C THR A 76 -2.85 4.72 6.23
N VAL A 77 -1.95 5.04 5.29
CA VAL A 77 -1.42 4.07 4.32
C VAL A 77 0.09 4.09 4.42
N ARG A 78 0.67 2.90 4.53
CA ARG A 78 2.13 2.71 4.54
C ARG A 78 2.48 1.64 3.52
N LEU A 79 3.66 1.76 2.91
CA LEU A 79 4.20 0.75 2.01
C LEU A 79 5.39 0.07 2.69
N ALA A 80 5.56 -1.22 2.44
CA ALA A 80 6.62 -2.01 3.07
C ALA A 80 7.33 -2.89 2.07
N ALA A 81 8.64 -3.01 2.25
CA ALA A 81 9.50 -3.98 1.55
C ALA A 81 9.43 -3.92 0.02
N PRO A 82 9.37 -2.74 -0.62
CA PRO A 82 9.33 -2.71 -2.08
C PRO A 82 10.62 -3.27 -2.67
N GLN A 83 10.51 -4.05 -3.74
CA GLN A 83 11.68 -4.48 -4.50
C GLN A 83 12.35 -3.26 -5.12
N ARG A 84 13.62 -3.41 -5.48
CA ARG A 84 14.43 -2.29 -5.97
C ARG A 84 13.78 -1.51 -7.11
N GLY A 85 13.23 -2.21 -8.10
CA GLY A 85 12.58 -1.57 -9.24
C GLY A 85 11.35 -0.77 -8.85
N VAL A 86 10.56 -1.29 -7.93
CA VAL A 86 9.37 -0.60 -7.44
C VAL A 86 9.76 0.61 -6.59
N LEU A 87 10.75 0.45 -5.72
CA LEU A 87 11.24 1.56 -4.90
C LEU A 87 11.76 2.69 -5.79
N ARG A 88 12.47 2.35 -6.85
CA ARG A 88 12.99 3.34 -7.80
C ARG A 88 11.86 4.16 -8.42
N ILE A 89 10.78 3.52 -8.82
CA ILE A 89 9.63 4.23 -9.38
C ILE A 89 9.02 5.16 -8.34
N LEU A 90 8.91 4.70 -7.10
CA LEU A 90 8.40 5.53 -6.01
C LEU A 90 9.29 6.75 -5.76
N GLU A 91 10.60 6.56 -5.81
CA GLU A 91 11.56 7.65 -5.63
C GLU A 91 11.48 8.67 -6.76
N VAL A 92 11.48 8.19 -8.00
CA VAL A 92 11.47 9.06 -9.18
C VAL A 92 10.17 9.86 -9.26
N SER A 93 9.06 9.28 -8.86
CA SER A 93 7.75 9.93 -8.87
C SER A 93 7.52 10.84 -7.66
N GLY A 94 8.42 10.79 -6.66
CA GLY A 94 8.24 11.54 -5.42
C GLY A 94 7.29 10.92 -4.44
N LEU A 95 6.74 9.76 -4.74
CA LEU A 95 5.72 9.12 -3.88
C LEU A 95 6.30 8.45 -2.65
N VAL A 96 7.60 8.18 -2.62
CA VAL A 96 8.24 7.53 -1.47
C VAL A 96 8.03 8.33 -0.18
N GLU A 97 8.01 9.65 -0.27
CA GLU A 97 7.79 10.53 0.89
C GLU A 97 6.31 10.64 1.23
N VAL A 98 5.46 10.68 0.21
CA VAL A 98 4.01 10.84 0.38
C VAL A 98 3.39 9.60 0.99
N LEU A 99 3.89 8.41 0.60
CA LEU A 99 3.28 7.13 0.97
C LEU A 99 3.95 6.44 2.16
N HIS A 100 4.90 7.09 2.84
CA HIS A 100 5.56 6.52 4.03
C HIS A 100 6.03 5.09 3.79
N THR A 101 7.17 4.96 3.11
CA THR A 101 7.71 3.66 2.70
C THR A 101 8.75 3.16 3.69
N TYR A 102 8.64 1.89 4.08
CA TYR A 102 9.50 1.25 5.08
C TYR A 102 10.21 0.03 4.48
N PRO A 103 11.42 -0.31 4.96
CA PRO A 103 12.15 -1.47 4.44
C PRO A 103 11.49 -2.81 4.74
N THR A 104 10.74 -2.91 5.84
CA THR A 104 10.12 -4.18 6.25
C THR A 104 8.68 -3.94 6.71
N VAL A 105 7.89 -5.03 6.68
CA VAL A 105 6.52 -5.00 7.20
C VAL A 105 6.52 -4.69 8.70
N ASP A 106 7.42 -5.30 9.46
CA ASP A 106 7.48 -5.06 10.91
C ASP A 106 7.71 -3.58 11.22
N GLU A 107 8.63 -2.95 10.51
CA GLU A 107 8.89 -1.52 10.71
C GLU A 107 7.67 -0.69 10.32
N ALA A 108 6.99 -1.06 9.24
CA ALA A 108 5.80 -0.34 8.79
C ALA A 108 4.66 -0.45 9.81
N VAL A 109 4.51 -1.64 10.41
CA VAL A 109 3.43 -1.88 11.40
C VAL A 109 3.72 -1.16 12.71
N THR A 110 4.98 -1.16 13.15
CA THR A 110 5.34 -0.62 14.48
C THR A 110 5.73 0.85 14.47
N ALA A 111 5.87 1.47 13.30
CA ALA A 111 6.23 2.87 13.21
C ALA A 111 5.19 3.75 13.90
N SER A 112 5.66 4.74 14.64
CA SER A 112 4.78 5.72 15.27
C SER A 112 4.08 6.55 14.20
N GLU A 113 2.86 6.98 14.48
CA GLU A 113 2.17 7.94 13.62
C GLU A 113 2.99 9.21 13.53
N PRO A 114 3.07 9.83 12.34
CA PRO A 114 3.68 11.15 12.23
C PRO A 114 2.97 12.11 13.18
N ALA A 115 3.74 12.96 13.85
CA ALA A 115 3.15 13.95 14.75
C ALA A 115 2.24 14.87 13.94
N LEU A 116 1.05 15.07 14.44
CA LEU A 116 0.10 16.01 13.85
C LEU A 116 0.35 17.36 14.51
N ASP A 117 1.06 18.19 13.84
CA ASP A 117 1.35 19.53 14.36
C ASP A 117 0.39 20.55 13.81
#